data_3e4df5b6afac1ffe2bfc13b64033137d
#
_entry.id   3e4df5b6afac1ffe2bfc13b64033137d
#
_cell.length_a   1.000
_cell.length_b   1.000
_cell.length_c   1.000
_cell.angle_alpha   90.00
_cell.angle_beta   90.00
_cell.angle_gamma   90.00
#
_symmetry.space_group_name_H-M   'P 1'
#
loop_
_entity.id
_entity.type
_entity.pdbx_description
1 polymer ?
#
loop_
_entity_poly.entity_id
_entity_poly.type
_entity_poly.pdbx_seq_one_letter_code
_entity_poly.pdbx_strand_id
1 'polypeptide(L)'
;MFAAVLPLLGMFAGLFSPEAQSVFGSERFAAACMNSLGVALAATAISVPLALVMSWVLCRTNIRGKGVVAVVMTLPMLIPSLAHGMGLVFLLGSNGVFTNLFGLGFSIYGFWGIVLGSVLYSFPSAFLLIYDVMKYEDASAYEAARVL
;
A
#
# COMPACT_ATOMS: atom_id res chain seq x y z
N MET A 1 -24.64 22.41 0.78
CA MET A 1 -23.54 22.77 1.66
C MET A 1 -23.84 22.49 3.13
N PHE A 2 -24.94 22.97 3.70
CA PHE A 2 -25.30 22.77 5.11
C PHE A 2 -25.43 21.29 5.53
N ALA A 3 -25.98 20.43 4.68
CA ALA A 3 -26.17 19.00 4.96
C ALA A 3 -24.86 18.20 5.16
N ALA A 4 -23.74 18.68 4.63
CA ALA A 4 -22.44 18.03 4.82
C ALA A 4 -21.65 18.62 6.02
N VAL A 5 -21.90 19.89 6.33
CA VAL A 5 -21.17 20.59 7.41
C VAL A 5 -21.73 20.22 8.81
N LEU A 6 -23.04 20.03 8.91
CA LEU A 6 -23.70 19.69 10.19
C LEU A 6 -23.22 18.35 10.78
N PRO A 7 -23.12 17.25 10.03
CA PRO A 7 -22.55 16.00 10.56
C PRO A 7 -21.09 16.13 10.98
N LEU A 8 -20.27 16.89 10.22
CA LEU A 8 -18.87 17.12 10.57
C LEU A 8 -18.72 17.89 11.88
N LEU A 9 -19.52 18.95 12.07
CA LEU A 9 -19.54 19.70 13.33
C LEU A 9 -20.01 18.82 14.50
N GLY A 10 -21.00 17.96 14.27
CA GLY A 10 -21.45 16.98 15.28
C GLY A 10 -20.37 15.98 15.67
N MET A 11 -19.60 15.48 14.69
CA MET A 11 -18.45 14.60 14.95
C MET A 11 -17.34 15.33 15.72
N PHE A 12 -17.04 16.58 15.38
CA PHE A 12 -16.06 17.38 16.10
C PHE A 12 -16.51 17.68 17.54
N ALA A 13 -17.78 17.99 17.75
CA ALA A 13 -18.32 18.19 19.11
C ALA A 13 -18.26 16.89 19.94
N GLY A 14 -18.47 15.74 19.31
CA GLY A 14 -18.35 14.42 19.94
C GLY A 14 -16.94 14.10 20.46
N LEU A 15 -15.88 14.66 19.84
CA LEU A 15 -14.49 14.47 20.30
C LEU A 15 -14.24 15.04 21.71
N PHE A 16 -15.00 16.04 22.11
CA PHE A 16 -14.88 16.66 23.43
C PHE A 16 -15.80 16.02 24.48
N SER A 17 -16.53 14.97 24.13
CA SER A 17 -17.37 14.24 25.09
C SER A 17 -16.50 13.47 26.10
N PRO A 18 -16.95 13.29 27.35
CA PRO A 18 -16.24 12.49 28.35
C PRO A 18 -15.99 11.04 27.89
N GLU A 19 -16.89 10.50 27.07
CA GLU A 19 -16.80 9.16 26.49
C GLU A 19 -15.63 9.07 25.50
N ALA A 20 -15.45 10.06 24.62
CA ALA A 20 -14.31 10.09 23.69
C ALA A 20 -12.99 10.21 24.44
N GLN A 21 -12.93 11.03 25.48
CA GLN A 21 -11.72 11.18 26.30
C GLN A 21 -11.35 9.87 27.02
N SER A 22 -12.32 9.08 27.47
CA SER A 22 -12.07 7.77 28.07
C SER A 22 -11.50 6.77 27.08
N VAL A 23 -11.89 6.85 25.80
CA VAL A 23 -11.35 6.02 24.71
C VAL A 23 -9.89 6.38 24.43
N PHE A 24 -9.56 7.67 24.34
CA PHE A 24 -8.19 8.13 24.10
C PHE A 24 -7.21 7.72 25.22
N GLY A 25 -7.66 7.63 26.45
CA GLY A 25 -6.87 7.17 27.61
C GLY A 25 -6.80 5.65 27.74
N SER A 26 -7.48 4.88 26.91
CA SER A 26 -7.54 3.43 27.02
C SER A 26 -6.29 2.75 26.48
N GLU A 27 -5.84 1.68 27.13
CA GLU A 27 -4.73 0.83 26.64
C GLU A 27 -5.03 0.25 25.27
N ARG A 28 -6.31 -0.02 24.96
CA ARG A 28 -6.73 -0.53 23.65
C ARG A 28 -6.48 0.47 22.54
N PHE A 29 -6.68 1.75 22.80
CA PHE A 29 -6.41 2.81 21.82
C PHE A 29 -4.91 2.93 21.55
N ALA A 30 -4.08 2.92 22.59
CA ALA A 30 -2.62 2.93 22.46
C ALA A 30 -2.12 1.71 21.67
N ALA A 31 -2.62 0.52 21.98
CA ALA A 31 -2.28 -0.70 21.26
C ALA A 31 -2.71 -0.64 19.78
N ALA A 32 -3.90 -0.11 19.48
CA ALA A 32 -4.37 0.08 18.11
C ALA A 32 -3.50 1.05 17.32
N CYS A 33 -3.08 2.17 17.93
CA CYS A 33 -2.17 3.13 17.34
C CYS A 33 -0.80 2.50 17.02
N MET A 34 -0.23 1.75 17.96
CA MET A 34 1.05 1.06 17.76
C MET A 34 0.98 0.01 16.66
N ASN A 35 -0.09 -0.77 16.62
CA ASN A 35 -0.31 -1.76 15.57
C ASN A 35 -0.47 -1.09 14.20
N SER A 36 -1.23 0.01 14.11
CA SER A 36 -1.42 0.77 12.87
C SER A 36 -0.10 1.36 12.39
N LEU A 37 0.71 1.91 13.28
CA LEU A 37 2.04 2.42 12.97
C LEU A 37 2.96 1.29 12.48
N GLY A 38 2.95 0.15 13.16
CA GLY A 38 3.70 -1.04 12.76
C GLY A 38 3.34 -1.54 11.37
N VAL A 39 2.03 -1.63 11.06
CA VAL A 39 1.55 -2.00 9.71
C VAL A 39 1.99 -0.98 8.67
N ALA A 40 1.84 0.31 8.94
CA ALA A 40 2.22 1.38 8.02
C ALA A 40 3.73 1.36 7.71
N LEU A 41 4.57 1.22 8.75
CA LEU A 41 6.02 1.12 8.58
C LEU A 41 6.42 -0.13 7.80
N ALA A 42 5.86 -1.29 8.13
CA ALA A 42 6.15 -2.54 7.42
C ALA A 42 5.71 -2.47 5.95
N ALA A 43 4.51 -1.98 5.68
CA ALA A 43 4.00 -1.82 4.32
C ALA A 43 4.86 -0.86 3.50
N THR A 44 5.25 0.27 4.07
CA THR A 44 6.12 1.26 3.41
C THR A 44 7.51 0.70 3.15
N ALA A 45 8.10 0.02 4.14
CA ALA A 45 9.43 -0.59 4.02
C ALA A 45 9.49 -1.68 2.95
N ILE A 46 8.37 -2.28 2.59
CA ILE A 46 8.28 -3.26 1.50
C ILE A 46 7.94 -2.57 0.17
N SER A 47 6.91 -1.71 0.16
CA SER A 47 6.38 -1.11 -1.08
C SER A 47 7.37 -0.17 -1.75
N VAL A 48 8.04 0.69 -0.98
CA VAL A 48 8.93 1.72 -1.55
C VAL A 48 10.18 1.13 -2.18
N PRO A 49 10.94 0.24 -1.53
CA PRO A 49 12.10 -0.39 -2.17
C PRO A 49 11.71 -1.26 -3.38
N LEU A 50 10.58 -1.98 -3.29
CA LEU A 50 10.08 -2.77 -4.41
C LEU A 50 9.73 -1.88 -5.61
N ALA A 51 9.05 -0.78 -5.38
CA ALA A 51 8.69 0.21 -6.39
C ALA A 51 9.94 0.85 -7.01
N LEU A 52 10.94 1.18 -6.19
CA LEU A 52 12.20 1.75 -6.64
C LEU A 52 12.98 0.78 -7.53
N VAL A 53 13.13 -0.48 -7.10
CA VAL A 53 13.82 -1.52 -7.89
C VAL A 53 13.12 -1.73 -9.22
N MET A 54 11.78 -1.86 -9.23
CA MET A 54 11.01 -2.07 -10.44
C MET A 54 11.09 -0.87 -11.39
N SER A 55 10.99 0.34 -10.87
CA SER A 55 11.12 1.58 -11.65
C SER A 55 12.53 1.69 -12.25
N TRP A 56 13.57 1.42 -11.44
CA TRP A 56 14.95 1.43 -11.89
C TRP A 56 15.20 0.40 -13.01
N VAL A 57 14.71 -0.83 -12.85
CA VAL A 57 14.82 -1.87 -13.86
C VAL A 57 14.13 -1.44 -15.16
N LEU A 58 12.91 -0.90 -15.10
CA LEU A 58 12.21 -0.47 -16.30
C LEU A 58 12.85 0.74 -16.98
N CYS A 59 13.38 1.69 -16.23
CA CYS A 59 14.00 2.89 -16.80
C CYS A 59 15.40 2.62 -17.34
N ARG A 60 16.20 1.82 -16.66
CA ARG A 60 17.64 1.63 -16.94
C ARG A 60 17.97 0.36 -17.75
N THR A 61 17.03 -0.59 -17.89
CA THR A 61 17.26 -1.82 -18.64
C THR A 61 16.52 -1.79 -19.98
N ASN A 62 17.09 -2.36 -21.02
CA ASN A 62 16.48 -2.37 -22.35
C ASN A 62 15.55 -3.59 -22.57
N ILE A 63 14.50 -3.70 -21.74
CA ILE A 63 13.53 -4.79 -21.80
C ILE A 63 12.52 -4.52 -22.93
N ARG A 64 12.29 -5.52 -23.78
CA ARG A 64 11.20 -5.47 -24.76
C ARG A 64 9.85 -5.51 -24.02
N GLY A 65 8.95 -4.56 -24.31
CA GLY A 65 7.63 -4.51 -23.70
C GLY A 65 7.52 -3.71 -22.39
N LYS A 66 8.46 -2.81 -22.11
CA LYS A 66 8.44 -1.93 -20.92
C LYS A 66 7.08 -1.30 -20.64
N GLY A 67 6.40 -0.81 -21.67
CA GLY A 67 5.09 -0.18 -21.55
C GLY A 67 4.02 -1.15 -21.04
N VAL A 68 4.04 -2.40 -21.50
CA VAL A 68 3.10 -3.43 -21.04
C VAL A 68 3.34 -3.73 -19.55
N VAL A 69 4.61 -3.89 -19.16
CA VAL A 69 4.95 -4.13 -17.74
C VAL A 69 4.51 -2.96 -16.86
N ALA A 70 4.76 -1.72 -17.29
CA ALA A 70 4.31 -0.54 -16.55
C ALA A 70 2.79 -0.50 -16.39
N VAL A 71 2.04 -0.79 -17.45
CA VAL A 71 0.56 -0.86 -17.39
C VAL A 71 0.11 -1.98 -16.44
N VAL A 72 0.70 -3.17 -16.51
CA VAL A 72 0.35 -4.28 -15.62
C VAL A 72 0.60 -3.93 -14.16
N MET A 73 1.71 -3.23 -13.84
CA MET A 73 2.03 -2.78 -12.48
C MET A 73 1.03 -1.73 -11.95
N THR A 74 0.38 -0.99 -12.84
CA THR A 74 -0.61 0.02 -12.45
C THR A 74 -2.05 -0.49 -12.43
N LEU A 75 -2.33 -1.64 -13.04
CA LEU A 75 -3.67 -2.24 -13.07
C LEU A 75 -4.32 -2.37 -11.68
N PRO A 76 -3.60 -2.79 -10.61
CA PRO A 76 -4.22 -2.89 -9.29
C PRO A 76 -4.82 -1.57 -8.79
N MET A 77 -4.29 -0.41 -9.22
CA MET A 77 -4.80 0.89 -8.83
C MET A 77 -6.23 1.17 -9.34
N LEU A 78 -6.63 0.51 -10.43
CA LEU A 78 -7.97 0.64 -11.02
C LEU A 78 -9.02 -0.21 -10.32
N ILE A 79 -8.61 -1.15 -9.48
CA ILE A 79 -9.49 -2.07 -8.77
C ILE A 79 -9.94 -1.41 -7.46
N PRO A 80 -11.25 -1.41 -7.13
CA PRO A 80 -11.74 -0.91 -5.86
C PRO A 80 -11.05 -1.60 -4.66
N SER A 81 -10.73 -0.84 -3.62
CA SER A 81 -10.00 -1.34 -2.44
C SER A 81 -10.66 -2.55 -1.76
N LEU A 82 -11.99 -2.59 -1.74
CA LEU A 82 -12.76 -3.74 -1.24
C LEU A 82 -12.47 -5.02 -2.03
N ALA A 83 -12.31 -4.92 -3.35
CA ALA A 83 -12.02 -6.08 -4.18
C ALA A 83 -10.63 -6.65 -3.91
N HIS A 84 -9.63 -5.82 -3.56
CA HIS A 84 -8.32 -6.30 -3.12
C HIS A 84 -8.41 -7.14 -1.86
N GLY A 85 -9.13 -6.66 -0.84
CA GLY A 85 -9.33 -7.40 0.41
C GLY A 85 -10.06 -8.72 0.18
N MET A 86 -11.15 -8.70 -0.59
CA MET A 86 -11.89 -9.92 -0.94
C MET A 86 -11.03 -10.89 -1.76
N GLY A 87 -10.30 -10.38 -2.76
CA GLY A 87 -9.39 -11.19 -3.56
C GLY A 87 -8.32 -11.89 -2.73
N LEU A 88 -7.71 -11.18 -1.77
CA LEU A 88 -6.75 -11.77 -0.84
C LEU A 88 -7.37 -12.88 0.01
N VAL A 89 -8.58 -12.66 0.52
CA VAL A 89 -9.29 -13.69 1.31
C VAL A 89 -9.65 -14.90 0.44
N PHE A 90 -10.10 -14.70 -0.79
CA PHE A 90 -10.39 -15.80 -1.72
C PHE A 90 -9.14 -16.59 -2.12
N LEU A 91 -8.01 -15.93 -2.26
CA LEU A 91 -6.78 -16.59 -2.66
C LEU A 91 -6.04 -17.25 -1.50
N LEU A 92 -5.89 -16.53 -0.38
CA LEU A 92 -5.01 -16.89 0.74
C LEU A 92 -5.75 -17.06 2.07
N GLY A 93 -7.08 -16.94 2.10
CA GLY A 93 -7.88 -17.21 3.30
C GLY A 93 -7.83 -18.65 3.74
N SER A 94 -8.45 -19.00 4.87
CA SER A 94 -8.44 -20.36 5.43
C SER A 94 -8.93 -21.44 4.46
N ASN A 95 -9.87 -21.08 3.58
CA ASN A 95 -10.38 -21.94 2.49
C ASN A 95 -9.99 -21.39 1.12
N GLY A 96 -8.92 -20.59 1.05
CA GLY A 96 -8.47 -19.98 -0.18
C GLY A 96 -7.91 -20.97 -1.19
N VAL A 97 -7.94 -20.57 -2.47
CA VAL A 97 -7.49 -21.43 -3.57
C VAL A 97 -6.04 -21.87 -3.37
N PHE A 98 -5.14 -20.93 -3.05
CA PHE A 98 -3.73 -21.25 -2.82
C PHE A 98 -3.50 -22.01 -1.52
N THR A 99 -4.27 -21.72 -0.48
CA THR A 99 -4.18 -22.44 0.80
C THR A 99 -4.53 -23.92 0.61
N ASN A 100 -5.57 -24.21 -0.15
CA ASN A 100 -5.97 -25.59 -0.43
C ASN A 100 -5.03 -26.30 -1.42
N LEU A 101 -4.53 -25.58 -2.44
CA LEU A 101 -3.67 -26.17 -3.47
C LEU A 101 -2.27 -26.53 -2.95
N PHE A 102 -1.71 -25.65 -2.11
CA PHE A 102 -0.34 -25.77 -1.61
C PHE A 102 -0.25 -26.23 -0.15
N GLY A 103 -1.37 -26.48 0.52
CA GLY A 103 -1.39 -26.88 1.93
C GLY A 103 -0.76 -25.84 2.85
N LEU A 104 -0.86 -24.55 2.50
CA LEU A 104 -0.24 -23.47 3.25
C LEU A 104 -0.96 -23.29 4.59
N GLY A 105 -0.31 -23.65 5.69
CA GLY A 105 -0.79 -23.37 7.04
C GLY A 105 -0.71 -21.88 7.44
N PHE A 106 -0.57 -20.98 6.47
CA PHE A 106 -0.43 -19.55 6.68
C PHE A 106 -1.81 -18.91 6.80
N SER A 107 -2.06 -18.27 7.93
CA SER A 107 -3.28 -17.46 8.12
C SER A 107 -3.04 -16.05 7.64
N ILE A 108 -3.77 -15.63 6.60
CA ILE A 108 -3.75 -14.24 6.12
C ILE A 108 -4.45 -13.28 7.10
N TYR A 109 -5.18 -13.82 8.08
CA TYR A 109 -5.86 -13.00 9.06
C TYR A 109 -4.87 -12.48 10.11
N GLY A 110 -4.90 -11.15 10.34
CA GLY A 110 -4.05 -10.48 11.31
C GLY A 110 -3.03 -9.53 10.68
N PHE A 111 -1.97 -9.24 11.40
CA PHE A 111 -0.97 -8.23 11.06
C PHE A 111 -0.41 -8.39 9.63
N TRP A 112 0.06 -9.59 9.28
CA TRP A 112 0.67 -9.85 7.97
C TRP A 112 -0.29 -9.75 6.81
N GLY A 113 -1.55 -10.13 7.00
CA GLY A 113 -2.56 -9.96 5.96
C GLY A 113 -2.89 -8.50 5.68
N ILE A 114 -2.94 -7.68 6.73
CA ILE A 114 -3.14 -6.23 6.60
C ILE A 114 -1.92 -5.60 5.92
N VAL A 115 -0.69 -5.98 6.29
CA VAL A 115 0.54 -5.53 5.63
C VAL A 115 0.51 -5.89 4.15
N LEU A 116 0.19 -7.13 3.79
CA LEU A 116 0.15 -7.59 2.41
C LEU A 116 -0.89 -6.83 1.59
N GLY A 117 -2.09 -6.63 2.13
CA GLY A 117 -3.13 -5.81 1.52
C GLY A 117 -2.70 -4.36 1.32
N SER A 118 -2.04 -3.79 2.32
CA SER A 118 -1.50 -2.42 2.26
C SER A 118 -0.40 -2.29 1.21
N VAL A 119 0.49 -3.28 1.09
CA VAL A 119 1.53 -3.31 0.04
C VAL A 119 0.90 -3.37 -1.34
N LEU A 120 -0.05 -4.28 -1.58
CA LEU A 120 -0.71 -4.39 -2.88
C LEU A 120 -1.45 -3.11 -3.29
N TYR A 121 -1.99 -2.39 -2.32
CA TYR A 121 -2.69 -1.12 -2.56
C TYR A 121 -1.73 0.05 -2.78
N SER A 122 -0.66 0.17 -1.98
CA SER A 122 0.26 1.31 -2.01
C SER A 122 1.36 1.19 -3.07
N PHE A 123 1.77 -0.04 -3.41
CA PHE A 123 2.84 -0.31 -4.38
C PHE A 123 2.62 0.35 -5.74
N PRO A 124 1.44 0.26 -6.41
CA PRO A 124 1.23 0.85 -7.73
C PRO A 124 1.41 2.37 -7.74
N SER A 125 0.93 3.04 -6.68
CA SER A 125 1.07 4.50 -6.54
C SER A 125 2.53 4.90 -6.34
N ALA A 126 3.25 4.20 -5.47
CA ALA A 126 4.68 4.42 -5.25
C ALA A 126 5.48 4.13 -6.53
N PHE A 127 5.14 3.05 -7.24
CA PHE A 127 5.77 2.70 -8.50
C PHE A 127 5.59 3.80 -9.55
N LEU A 128 4.36 4.29 -9.77
CA LEU A 128 4.10 5.35 -10.74
C LEU A 128 4.89 6.62 -10.44
N LEU A 129 4.88 7.07 -9.19
CA LEU A 129 5.59 8.28 -8.78
C LEU A 129 7.10 8.15 -9.05
N ILE A 130 7.70 7.05 -8.63
CA ILE A 130 9.13 6.84 -8.80
C ILE A 130 9.47 6.62 -10.29
N TYR A 131 8.65 5.85 -11.01
CA TYR A 131 8.84 5.58 -12.43
C TYR A 131 8.79 6.87 -13.25
N ASP A 132 7.81 7.77 -13.00
CA ASP A 132 7.70 9.04 -13.71
C ASP A 132 8.90 9.94 -13.43
N VAL A 133 9.32 10.06 -12.17
CA VAL A 133 10.52 10.85 -11.83
C VAL A 133 11.74 10.30 -12.55
N MET A 134 11.99 8.99 -12.48
CA MET A 134 13.16 8.37 -13.12
C MET A 134 13.12 8.39 -14.64
N LYS A 135 11.94 8.40 -15.23
CA LYS A 135 11.76 8.48 -16.69
C LYS A 135 12.12 9.86 -17.26
N TYR A 136 11.84 10.92 -16.52
CA TYR A 136 12.11 12.29 -16.93
C TYR A 136 13.41 12.86 -16.34
N GLU A 137 14.12 12.08 -15.50
CA GLU A 137 15.41 12.45 -14.98
C GLU A 137 16.45 12.52 -16.12
N ASP A 138 17.20 13.63 -16.16
CA ASP A 138 18.25 13.82 -17.15
C ASP A 138 19.39 12.79 -16.95
N ALA A 139 19.63 11.97 -17.97
CA ALA A 139 20.66 10.94 -17.93
C ALA A 139 22.09 11.51 -18.05
N SER A 140 22.24 12.80 -18.25
CA SER A 140 23.55 13.45 -18.47
C SER A 140 24.56 13.21 -17.34
N ALA A 141 24.09 13.18 -16.09
CA ALA A 141 24.93 12.90 -14.93
C ALA A 141 25.48 11.46 -14.96
N TYR A 142 24.69 10.50 -15.42
CA TYR A 142 25.12 9.09 -15.55
C TYR A 142 26.04 8.88 -16.74
N GLU A 143 25.81 9.61 -17.85
CA GLU A 143 26.68 9.57 -19.01
C GLU A 143 28.05 10.19 -18.69
N ALA A 144 28.08 11.32 -17.97
CA ALA A 144 29.31 11.93 -17.49
C ALA A 144 30.11 10.99 -16.57
N ALA A 145 29.45 10.30 -15.65
CA ALA A 145 30.10 9.34 -14.76
C ALA A 145 30.65 8.09 -15.50
N ARG A 146 30.14 7.80 -16.67
CA ARG A 146 30.58 6.67 -17.50
C ARG A 146 31.82 6.98 -18.36
N VAL A 147 32.10 8.28 -18.58
CA VAL A 147 33.24 8.78 -19.36
C VAL A 147 34.46 9.05 -18.47
N LEU A 148 34.24 9.19 -17.16
CA LEU A 148 35.29 9.34 -16.13
C LEU A 148 35.78 7.96 -15.63
#